data_a562686cfe1792fcd8a08eb812653e55
#
_entry.id   a562686cfe1792fcd8a08eb812653e55
#
_cell.length_a   1.000
_cell.length_b   1.000
_cell.length_c   1.000
_cell.angle_alpha   90.00
_cell.angle_beta   90.00
_cell.angle_gamma   90.00
#
_symmetry.space_group_name_H-M   'P 1'
#
loop_
_entity.id
_entity.type
_entity.pdbx_description
1 polymer ?
#
loop_
_entity_poly.entity_id
_entity_poly.type
_entity_poly.pdbx_seq_one_letter_code
_entity_poly.pdbx_strand_id
1 'polypeptide(L)'
;IIVGAIWYNKEMLSTKEEPMIWVSKLPPKKLEKYIAEWTRLRNAVYVTYPYARVAGYTINDINAKLANVKSKKERKDYIKTREKELRKSFADPLSNLSVYQGKVLMKLINRQTGNNCYEIIKEYKGGMNARLYQTVAFFFGSSLKQQYDLSDKTDRQIENFVNEIDGNWYGNPYRTTNP
;
A
#
# COMPACT_ATOMS: atom_id res chain seq x y z
N ILE A 1 -36.79 9.76 1.06
CA ILE A 1 -35.39 10.21 0.86
C ILE A 1 -34.55 9.41 1.84
N ILE A 2 -33.59 8.61 1.35
CA ILE A 2 -32.66 7.88 2.19
C ILE A 2 -31.44 8.78 2.39
N VAL A 3 -31.11 9.10 3.65
CA VAL A 3 -29.96 9.92 4.01
C VAL A 3 -28.98 9.04 4.76
N GLY A 4 -27.70 9.22 4.51
CA GLY A 4 -26.66 8.60 5.33
C GLY A 4 -26.75 9.06 6.78
N ALA A 5 -26.39 8.21 7.74
CA ALA A 5 -26.37 8.56 9.13
C ALA A 5 -25.11 8.02 9.81
N ILE A 6 -24.59 8.76 10.79
CA ILE A 6 -23.47 8.35 11.64
C ILE A 6 -23.88 8.41 13.11
N TRP A 7 -23.28 7.54 13.92
CA TRP A 7 -23.37 7.66 15.38
C TRP A 7 -22.33 8.66 15.90
N TYR A 8 -22.83 9.66 16.62
CA TYR A 8 -21.98 10.63 17.30
C TYR A 8 -22.53 10.90 18.70
N ASN A 9 -21.70 10.79 19.73
CA ASN A 9 -22.08 10.98 21.14
C ASN A 9 -23.36 10.21 21.56
N LYS A 10 -23.51 8.96 21.13
CA LYS A 10 -24.68 8.10 21.40
C LYS A 10 -25.98 8.53 20.69
N GLU A 11 -25.91 9.42 19.74
CA GLU A 11 -27.03 9.86 18.92
C GLU A 11 -26.78 9.54 17.46
N MET A 12 -27.83 9.23 16.71
CA MET A 12 -27.77 9.03 15.28
C MET A 12 -28.00 10.36 14.58
N LEU A 13 -26.97 10.89 13.92
CA LEU A 13 -27.04 12.13 13.17
C LEU A 13 -27.14 11.83 11.67
N SER A 14 -28.05 12.51 10.98
CA SER A 14 -28.09 12.47 9.53
C SER A 14 -26.86 13.13 8.94
N THR A 15 -26.28 12.50 7.92
CA THR A 15 -25.10 13.05 7.22
C THR A 15 -25.41 13.27 5.75
N LYS A 16 -24.81 14.28 5.19
CA LYS A 16 -24.77 14.55 3.76
C LYS A 16 -23.33 14.65 3.32
N GLU A 17 -22.96 13.88 2.32
CA GLU A 17 -21.65 14.04 1.69
C GLU A 17 -21.66 15.29 0.83
N GLU A 18 -20.82 16.25 1.16
CA GLU A 18 -20.62 17.44 0.34
C GLU A 18 -19.43 17.24 -0.60
N PRO A 19 -19.48 17.80 -1.81
CA PRO A 19 -18.33 17.74 -2.71
C PRO A 19 -17.12 18.45 -2.08
N MET A 20 -15.95 17.89 -2.34
CA MET A 20 -14.69 18.47 -1.84
C MET A 20 -14.50 19.88 -2.36
N ILE A 21 -14.39 20.85 -1.44
CA ILE A 21 -14.17 22.25 -1.78
C ILE A 21 -12.67 22.55 -1.65
N TRP A 22 -12.08 23.02 -2.75
CA TRP A 22 -10.69 23.45 -2.80
C TRP A 22 -10.57 24.95 -2.56
N VAL A 23 -9.94 25.33 -1.45
CA VAL A 23 -9.58 26.72 -1.15
C VAL A 23 -8.09 26.89 -1.43
N SER A 24 -7.73 27.73 -2.39
CA SER A 24 -6.34 27.89 -2.82
C SER A 24 -6.06 29.33 -3.27
N LYS A 25 -4.83 29.80 -2.98
CA LYS A 25 -4.26 31.04 -3.55
C LYS A 25 -3.53 30.80 -4.90
N LEU A 26 -3.53 29.56 -5.40
CA LEU A 26 -2.87 29.23 -6.67
C LEU A 26 -3.68 29.74 -7.86
N PRO A 27 -3.01 30.21 -8.94
CA PRO A 27 -3.67 30.47 -10.21
C PRO A 27 -4.39 29.23 -10.75
N PRO A 28 -5.56 29.38 -11.44
CA PRO A 28 -6.41 28.26 -11.88
C PRO A 28 -5.66 27.10 -12.54
N LYS A 29 -4.80 27.37 -13.52
CA LYS A 29 -4.00 26.34 -14.22
C LYS A 29 -3.07 25.56 -13.29
N LYS A 30 -2.48 26.23 -12.29
CA LYS A 30 -1.62 25.56 -11.29
C LYS A 30 -2.45 24.73 -10.33
N LEU A 31 -3.63 25.23 -9.97
CA LEU A 31 -4.57 24.52 -9.11
C LEU A 31 -5.07 23.24 -9.78
N GLU A 32 -5.50 23.32 -11.05
CA GLU A 32 -5.92 22.14 -11.83
C GLU A 32 -4.85 21.05 -11.87
N LYS A 33 -3.60 21.44 -12.16
CA LYS A 33 -2.48 20.51 -12.16
C LYS A 33 -2.26 19.88 -10.79
N TYR A 34 -2.31 20.69 -9.73
CA TYR A 34 -2.16 20.21 -8.36
C TYR A 34 -3.28 19.22 -7.98
N ILE A 35 -4.53 19.54 -8.31
CA ILE A 35 -5.68 18.66 -8.06
C ILE A 35 -5.53 17.34 -8.83
N ALA A 36 -5.11 17.39 -10.09
CA ALA A 36 -4.89 16.20 -10.91
C ALA A 36 -3.79 15.29 -10.32
N GLU A 37 -2.67 15.86 -9.89
CA GLU A 37 -1.58 15.12 -9.25
C GLU A 37 -2.03 14.53 -7.90
N TRP A 38 -2.74 15.30 -7.08
CA TRP A 38 -3.29 14.88 -5.81
C TRP A 38 -4.29 13.72 -5.98
N THR A 39 -5.24 13.87 -6.90
CA THR A 39 -6.26 12.84 -7.19
C THR A 39 -5.60 11.56 -7.72
N ARG A 40 -4.61 11.70 -8.62
CA ARG A 40 -3.86 10.56 -9.14
C ARG A 40 -3.14 9.79 -8.03
N LEU A 41 -2.50 10.51 -7.10
CA LEU A 41 -1.80 9.90 -5.98
C LEU A 41 -2.79 9.24 -5.01
N ARG A 42 -3.88 9.93 -4.67
CA ARG A 42 -4.94 9.39 -3.79
C ARG A 42 -5.48 8.09 -4.36
N ASN A 43 -5.89 8.08 -5.62
CA ASN A 43 -6.40 6.88 -6.28
C ASN A 43 -5.37 5.74 -6.30
N ALA A 44 -4.09 6.05 -6.52
CA ALA A 44 -3.04 5.04 -6.48
C ALA A 44 -2.89 4.42 -5.08
N VAL A 45 -2.96 5.25 -4.02
CA VAL A 45 -2.90 4.75 -2.64
C VAL A 45 -4.12 3.89 -2.32
N TYR A 46 -5.33 4.34 -2.67
CA TYR A 46 -6.57 3.58 -2.44
C TYR A 46 -6.55 2.20 -3.10
N VAL A 47 -6.05 2.12 -4.32
CA VAL A 47 -5.94 0.84 -5.06
C VAL A 47 -4.87 -0.07 -4.47
N THR A 48 -3.73 0.48 -4.04
CA THR A 48 -2.56 -0.34 -3.71
C THR A 48 -2.40 -0.62 -2.21
N TYR A 49 -3.01 0.17 -1.33
CA TYR A 49 -2.85 0.03 0.11
C TYR A 49 -3.35 -1.32 0.67
N PRO A 50 -4.49 -1.90 0.24
CA PRO A 50 -4.89 -3.23 0.67
C PRO A 50 -3.84 -4.30 0.37
N TYR A 51 -3.22 -4.24 -0.81
CA TYR A 51 -2.15 -5.18 -1.19
C TYR A 51 -0.88 -4.95 -0.37
N ALA A 52 -0.52 -3.70 -0.09
CA ALA A 52 0.63 -3.37 0.75
C ALA A 52 0.46 -3.90 2.18
N ARG A 53 -0.74 -3.80 2.76
CA ARG A 53 -1.04 -4.35 4.09
C ARG A 53 -0.83 -5.86 4.14
N VAL A 54 -1.40 -6.60 3.19
CA VAL A 54 -1.26 -8.07 3.15
C VAL A 54 0.18 -8.48 2.89
N ALA A 55 0.86 -7.80 1.95
CA ALA A 55 2.28 -8.06 1.68
C ALA A 55 3.14 -7.79 2.92
N GLY A 56 2.93 -6.65 3.59
CA GLY A 56 3.63 -6.29 4.82
C GLY A 56 3.40 -7.30 5.93
N TYR A 57 2.16 -7.70 6.17
CA TYR A 57 1.84 -8.74 7.14
C TYR A 57 2.56 -10.05 6.84
N THR A 58 2.53 -10.50 5.59
CA THR A 58 3.18 -11.75 5.18
C THR A 58 4.69 -11.69 5.33
N ILE A 59 5.32 -10.58 4.96
CA ILE A 59 6.77 -10.38 5.11
C ILE A 59 7.16 -10.38 6.58
N ASN A 60 6.41 -9.69 7.43
CA ASN A 60 6.67 -9.65 8.87
C ASN A 60 6.47 -11.05 9.53
N ASP A 61 5.46 -11.82 9.11
CA ASP A 61 5.26 -13.20 9.55
C ASP A 61 6.43 -14.10 9.14
N ILE A 62 6.90 -13.97 7.89
CA ILE A 62 8.10 -14.69 7.42
C ILE A 62 9.31 -14.34 8.27
N ASN A 63 9.57 -13.08 8.50
CA ASN A 63 10.71 -12.61 9.30
C ASN A 63 10.66 -13.16 10.73
N ALA A 64 9.50 -13.08 11.37
CA ALA A 64 9.28 -13.59 12.71
C ALA A 64 9.54 -15.11 12.80
N LYS A 65 9.02 -15.88 11.85
CA LYS A 65 9.21 -17.34 11.81
C LYS A 65 10.65 -17.74 11.49
N LEU A 66 11.31 -17.00 10.60
CA LEU A 66 12.69 -17.29 10.20
C LEU A 66 13.74 -16.79 11.20
N ALA A 67 13.38 -15.96 12.17
CA ALA A 67 14.32 -15.44 13.18
C ALA A 67 15.07 -16.56 13.92
N ASN A 68 14.40 -17.67 14.21
CA ASN A 68 14.95 -18.80 14.97
C ASN A 68 15.35 -19.99 14.09
N VAL A 69 15.20 -19.92 12.76
CA VAL A 69 15.53 -21.01 11.85
C VAL A 69 16.96 -20.88 11.37
N LYS A 70 17.84 -21.79 11.81
CA LYS A 70 19.27 -21.81 11.41
C LYS A 70 19.51 -22.55 10.08
N SER A 71 18.65 -23.47 9.71
CA SER A 71 18.79 -24.28 8.49
C SER A 71 18.49 -23.49 7.24
N LYS A 72 19.48 -23.34 6.34
CA LYS A 72 19.29 -22.68 5.04
C LYS A 72 18.24 -23.37 4.16
N LYS A 73 18.12 -24.69 4.25
CA LYS A 73 17.13 -25.46 3.48
C LYS A 73 15.72 -25.17 3.97
N GLU A 74 15.48 -25.24 5.28
CA GLU A 74 14.17 -24.94 5.88
C GLU A 74 13.73 -23.49 5.60
N ARG A 75 14.64 -22.52 5.73
CA ARG A 75 14.39 -21.11 5.37
C ARG A 75 13.90 -20.99 3.91
N LYS A 76 14.64 -21.62 2.98
CA LYS A 76 14.31 -21.59 1.55
C LYS A 76 12.96 -22.24 1.25
N ASP A 77 12.67 -23.38 1.85
CA ASP A 77 11.42 -24.11 1.64
C ASP A 77 10.23 -23.34 2.19
N TYR A 78 10.37 -22.73 3.37
CA TYR A 78 9.34 -21.87 3.94
C TYR A 78 9.06 -20.62 3.08
N ILE A 79 10.10 -19.91 2.64
CA ILE A 79 9.99 -18.75 1.75
C ILE A 79 9.25 -19.14 0.45
N LYS A 80 9.58 -20.27 -0.16
CA LYS A 80 8.91 -20.75 -1.39
C LYS A 80 7.42 -21.01 -1.19
N THR A 81 7.03 -21.55 -0.04
CA THR A 81 5.61 -21.78 0.27
C THR A 81 4.86 -20.45 0.33
N ARG A 82 5.40 -19.46 1.07
CA ARG A 82 4.78 -18.15 1.21
C ARG A 82 4.79 -17.35 -0.10
N GLU A 83 5.86 -17.44 -0.90
CA GLU A 83 5.90 -16.87 -2.26
C GLU A 83 4.77 -17.42 -3.14
N LYS A 84 4.53 -18.74 -3.08
CA LYS A 84 3.47 -19.38 -3.86
C LYS A 84 2.08 -18.88 -3.46
N GLU A 85 1.84 -18.70 -2.17
CA GLU A 85 0.59 -18.15 -1.63
C GLU A 85 0.38 -16.70 -2.09
N LEU A 86 1.39 -15.84 -1.94
CA LEU A 86 1.34 -14.46 -2.39
C LEU A 86 1.09 -14.37 -3.90
N ARG A 87 1.78 -15.18 -4.67
CA ARG A 87 1.58 -15.22 -6.12
C ARG A 87 0.16 -15.60 -6.49
N LYS A 88 -0.40 -16.64 -5.87
CA LYS A 88 -1.79 -17.08 -6.12
C LYS A 88 -2.81 -15.98 -5.80
N SER A 89 -2.57 -15.20 -4.74
CA SER A 89 -3.50 -14.17 -4.28
C SER A 89 -3.37 -12.84 -5.03
N PHE A 90 -2.18 -12.53 -5.55
CA PHE A 90 -1.88 -11.19 -6.05
C PHE A 90 -1.40 -11.10 -7.49
N ALA A 91 -1.10 -12.24 -8.18
CA ALA A 91 -0.55 -12.21 -9.54
C ALA A 91 -1.44 -11.40 -10.51
N ASP A 92 -2.74 -11.70 -10.55
CA ASP A 92 -3.67 -11.03 -11.45
C ASP A 92 -3.92 -9.57 -11.06
N PRO A 93 -4.28 -9.25 -9.80
CA PRO A 93 -4.43 -7.86 -9.38
C PRO A 93 -3.19 -7.00 -9.62
N LEU A 94 -1.99 -7.52 -9.32
CA LEU A 94 -0.75 -6.75 -9.48
C LEU A 94 -0.34 -6.56 -10.94
N SER A 95 -0.69 -7.50 -11.83
CA SER A 95 -0.40 -7.39 -13.27
C SER A 95 -1.16 -6.25 -13.93
N ASN A 96 -2.28 -5.84 -13.35
CA ASN A 96 -3.13 -4.75 -13.85
C ASN A 96 -2.74 -3.37 -13.30
N LEU A 97 -1.76 -3.29 -12.41
CA LEU A 97 -1.29 -2.01 -11.90
C LEU A 97 -0.48 -1.24 -12.96
N SER A 98 -0.76 0.05 -13.06
CA SER A 98 0.12 0.95 -13.80
C SER A 98 1.49 1.05 -13.13
N VAL A 99 2.53 1.45 -13.89
CA VAL A 99 3.87 1.70 -13.34
C VAL A 99 3.84 2.70 -12.18
N TYR A 100 2.96 3.70 -12.25
CA TYR A 100 2.80 4.67 -11.17
C TYR A 100 2.23 4.06 -9.90
N GLN A 101 1.17 3.27 -10.02
CA GLN A 101 0.58 2.52 -8.89
C GLN A 101 1.59 1.53 -8.28
N GLY A 102 2.36 0.85 -9.12
CA GLY A 102 3.41 -0.03 -8.64
C GLY A 102 4.49 0.69 -7.83
N LYS A 103 4.89 1.91 -8.22
CA LYS A 103 5.82 2.74 -7.44
C LYS A 103 5.23 3.13 -6.08
N VAL A 104 3.95 3.48 -6.04
CA VAL A 104 3.24 3.78 -4.78
C VAL A 104 3.16 2.53 -3.91
N LEU A 105 2.85 1.36 -4.48
CA LEU A 105 2.85 0.09 -3.76
C LEU A 105 4.21 -0.21 -3.11
N MET A 106 5.32 0.02 -3.81
CA MET A 106 6.66 -0.20 -3.24
C MET A 106 6.92 0.71 -2.03
N LYS A 107 6.52 1.97 -2.09
CA LYS A 107 6.60 2.90 -0.95
C LYS A 107 5.74 2.42 0.22
N LEU A 108 4.52 1.98 -0.04
CA LEU A 108 3.62 1.46 0.98
C LEU A 108 4.14 0.16 1.62
N ILE A 109 4.76 -0.74 0.86
CA ILE A 109 5.41 -1.94 1.42
C ILE A 109 6.59 -1.53 2.32
N ASN A 110 7.40 -0.56 1.91
CA ASN A 110 8.47 -0.04 2.74
C ASN A 110 7.91 0.53 4.07
N ARG A 111 6.83 1.31 4.01
CA ARG A 111 6.13 1.81 5.19
C ARG A 111 5.70 0.69 6.13
N GLN A 112 5.15 -0.41 5.61
CA GLN A 112 4.62 -1.53 6.41
C GLN A 112 5.71 -2.40 7.02
N THR A 113 6.86 -2.52 6.38
CA THR A 113 7.93 -3.46 6.77
C THR A 113 9.15 -2.79 7.38
N GLY A 114 9.28 -1.46 7.23
CA GLY A 114 10.51 -0.74 7.58
C GLY A 114 11.68 -1.01 6.64
N ASN A 115 11.51 -1.88 5.64
CA ASN A 115 12.55 -2.26 4.69
C ASN A 115 12.14 -1.92 3.26
N ASN A 116 13.09 -1.41 2.45
CA ASN A 116 12.79 -1.20 1.06
C ASN A 116 12.65 -2.52 0.29
N CYS A 117 11.86 -2.51 -0.79
CA CYS A 117 11.58 -3.72 -1.54
C CYS A 117 12.82 -4.40 -2.13
N TYR A 118 13.89 -3.65 -2.39
CA TYR A 118 15.16 -4.21 -2.86
C TYR A 118 15.80 -5.13 -1.83
N GLU A 119 15.87 -4.73 -0.56
CA GLU A 119 16.43 -5.55 0.51
C GLU A 119 15.55 -6.78 0.76
N ILE A 120 14.23 -6.63 0.75
CA ILE A 120 13.29 -7.74 0.86
C ILE A 120 13.52 -8.76 -0.26
N ILE A 121 13.58 -8.31 -1.51
CA ILE A 121 13.82 -9.17 -2.68
C ILE A 121 15.20 -9.83 -2.59
N LYS A 122 16.23 -9.10 -2.16
CA LYS A 122 17.59 -9.61 -2.00
C LYS A 122 17.66 -10.72 -0.95
N GLU A 123 17.00 -10.53 0.19
CA GLU A 123 16.94 -11.52 1.27
C GLU A 123 16.26 -12.81 0.81
N TYR A 124 15.18 -12.70 0.04
CA TYR A 124 14.41 -13.85 -0.45
C TYR A 124 14.85 -14.37 -1.83
N LYS A 125 15.90 -13.83 -2.44
CA LYS A 125 16.38 -14.19 -3.78
C LYS A 125 16.59 -15.69 -3.98
N GLY A 126 17.00 -16.41 -2.96
CA GLY A 126 17.19 -17.86 -3.02
C GLY A 126 15.88 -18.68 -3.14
N GLY A 127 14.73 -18.10 -2.86
CA GLY A 127 13.40 -18.70 -2.95
C GLY A 127 12.57 -18.19 -4.13
N MET A 128 12.87 -16.99 -4.64
CA MET A 128 12.07 -16.34 -5.68
C MET A 128 12.41 -16.84 -7.09
N ASN A 129 11.39 -16.92 -7.94
CA ASN A 129 11.56 -17.21 -9.35
C ASN A 129 12.28 -16.06 -10.07
N ALA A 130 13.32 -16.38 -10.86
CA ALA A 130 14.11 -15.40 -11.62
C ALA A 130 13.26 -14.48 -12.51
N ARG A 131 12.17 -15.01 -13.10
CA ARG A 131 11.25 -14.20 -13.93
C ARG A 131 10.54 -13.11 -13.13
N LEU A 132 10.06 -13.43 -11.92
CA LEU A 132 9.41 -12.43 -11.06
C LEU A 132 10.40 -11.31 -10.69
N TYR A 133 11.64 -11.70 -10.33
CA TYR A 133 12.70 -10.74 -10.04
C TYR A 133 12.99 -9.81 -11.24
N GLN A 134 13.12 -10.37 -12.43
CA GLN A 134 13.38 -9.62 -13.67
C GLN A 134 12.21 -8.66 -13.99
N THR A 135 10.98 -9.13 -13.86
CA THR A 135 9.78 -8.30 -14.09
C THR A 135 9.72 -7.13 -13.12
N VAL A 136 9.89 -7.39 -11.82
CA VAL A 136 9.89 -6.34 -10.80
C VAL A 136 11.05 -5.36 -11.01
N ALA A 137 12.26 -5.85 -11.30
CA ALA A 137 13.43 -5.02 -11.55
C ALA A 137 13.28 -4.18 -12.82
N PHE A 138 12.67 -4.72 -13.87
CA PHE A 138 12.43 -4.00 -15.12
C PHE A 138 11.43 -2.84 -14.94
N PHE A 139 10.29 -3.10 -14.30
CA PHE A 139 9.25 -2.07 -14.13
C PHE A 139 9.55 -1.05 -13.04
N PHE A 140 10.24 -1.44 -11.97
CA PHE A 140 10.36 -0.63 -10.78
C PHE A 140 11.81 -0.26 -10.40
N GLY A 141 12.81 -0.84 -11.03
CA GLY A 141 14.25 -0.59 -10.94
C GLY A 141 14.73 0.32 -9.80
N SER A 142 14.90 1.60 -10.07
CA SER A 142 15.36 2.58 -9.08
C SER A 142 14.38 2.80 -7.92
N SER A 143 13.08 2.56 -8.14
CA SER A 143 12.05 2.75 -7.11
C SER A 143 12.09 1.68 -6.02
N LEU A 144 12.71 0.51 -6.28
CA LEU A 144 12.86 -0.54 -5.28
C LEU A 144 13.74 -0.14 -4.10
N LYS A 145 14.69 0.78 -4.31
CA LYS A 145 15.63 1.26 -3.28
C LYS A 145 15.14 2.48 -2.53
N GLN A 146 14.03 3.09 -2.96
CA GLN A 146 13.49 4.26 -2.28
C GLN A 146 13.00 3.87 -0.91
N GLN A 147 13.41 4.64 0.08
CA GLN A 147 12.90 4.54 1.44
C GLN A 147 11.62 5.36 1.57
N TYR A 148 10.79 5.00 2.54
CA TYR A 148 9.65 5.79 2.95
C TYR A 148 10.13 6.82 3.97
N ASP A 149 10.00 8.11 3.63
CA ASP A 149 10.51 9.21 4.43
C ASP A 149 9.46 10.30 4.57
N LEU A 150 8.98 10.52 5.78
CA LEU A 150 7.98 11.55 6.08
C LEU A 150 8.51 12.99 5.93
N SER A 151 9.81 13.20 5.72
CA SER A 151 10.34 14.50 5.30
C SER A 151 10.03 14.79 3.83
N ASP A 152 9.86 13.76 2.99
CA ASP A 152 9.42 13.88 1.60
C ASP A 152 7.93 14.28 1.52
N LYS A 153 7.65 15.25 0.64
CA LYS A 153 6.29 15.77 0.44
C LYS A 153 5.31 14.69 -0.05
N THR A 154 5.76 13.84 -0.95
CA THR A 154 4.92 12.78 -1.54
C THR A 154 4.60 11.72 -0.49
N ASP A 155 5.58 11.32 0.32
CA ASP A 155 5.39 10.31 1.35
C ASP A 155 4.48 10.82 2.48
N ARG A 156 4.56 12.11 2.82
CA ARG A 156 3.57 12.73 3.72
C ARG A 156 2.16 12.74 3.15
N GLN A 157 2.01 13.00 1.84
CA GLN A 157 0.69 12.90 1.21
C GLN A 157 0.16 11.46 1.20
N ILE A 158 1.02 10.48 0.94
CA ILE A 158 0.67 9.06 1.04
C ILE A 158 0.21 8.74 2.46
N GLU A 159 0.93 9.21 3.49
CA GLU A 159 0.56 9.00 4.90
C GLU A 159 -0.81 9.57 5.23
N ASN A 160 -1.13 10.76 4.74
CA ASN A 160 -2.44 11.37 4.93
C ASN A 160 -3.56 10.50 4.32
N PHE A 161 -3.35 9.95 3.11
CA PHE A 161 -4.33 9.06 2.48
C PHE A 161 -4.43 7.71 3.19
N VAL A 162 -3.32 7.19 3.70
CA VAL A 162 -3.33 5.96 4.51
C VAL A 162 -4.13 6.18 5.79
N ASN A 163 -3.92 7.29 6.49
CA ASN A 163 -4.68 7.64 7.70
C ASN A 163 -6.18 7.84 7.39
N GLU A 164 -6.50 8.43 6.23
CA GLU A 164 -7.88 8.54 5.75
C GLU A 164 -8.52 7.15 5.54
N ILE A 165 -7.80 6.23 4.89
CA ILE A 165 -8.29 4.86 4.66
C ILE A 165 -8.42 4.10 5.98
N ASP A 166 -7.42 4.16 6.84
CA ASP A 166 -7.43 3.46 8.13
C ASP A 166 -8.58 3.97 9.01
N GLY A 167 -8.81 5.29 9.06
CA GLY A 167 -9.94 5.86 9.78
C GLY A 167 -11.30 5.47 9.21
N ASN A 168 -11.43 5.45 7.88
CA ASN A 168 -12.72 5.18 7.24
C ASN A 168 -13.05 3.67 7.14
N TRP A 169 -12.04 2.81 6.98
CA TRP A 169 -12.24 1.39 6.67
C TRP A 169 -11.76 0.46 7.79
N TYR A 170 -10.52 0.56 8.20
CA TYR A 170 -9.89 -0.40 9.08
C TYR A 170 -10.00 -0.04 10.56
N GLY A 171 -10.00 1.27 10.88
CA GLY A 171 -10.16 1.77 12.25
C GLY A 171 -11.59 2.12 12.63
N ASN A 172 -12.55 2.00 11.71
CA ASN A 172 -13.93 2.35 11.96
C ASN A 172 -14.68 1.21 12.67
N PRO A 173 -15.01 1.35 13.97
CA PRO A 173 -15.66 0.29 14.74
C PRO A 173 -17.09 -0.04 14.26
N TYR A 174 -17.68 0.80 13.43
CA TYR A 174 -19.03 0.65 12.88
C TYR A 174 -19.06 0.02 11.49
N ARG A 175 -17.92 -0.24 10.86
CA ARG A 175 -17.85 -1.02 9.63
C ARG A 175 -17.56 -2.48 9.91
N THR A 176 -18.52 -3.33 9.60
CA THR A 176 -18.46 -4.78 9.79
C THR A 176 -17.81 -5.53 8.63
N THR A 177 -17.60 -4.88 7.49
CA THR A 177 -17.02 -5.49 6.27
C THR A 177 -15.72 -4.78 5.89
N ASN A 178 -14.63 -5.54 5.84
CA ASN A 178 -13.41 -5.10 5.16
C ASN A 178 -13.67 -5.01 3.64
N PRO A 179 -13.13 -4.01 2.95
CA PRO A 179 -13.21 -3.92 1.50
C PRO A 179 -12.54 -5.09 0.81
#